data_e7da9ff7fc94e6a8a84b81b604dd9cbc
#
_entry.id   e7da9ff7fc94e6a8a84b81b604dd9cbc
#
_cell.length_a   1.000
_cell.length_b   1.000
_cell.length_c   1.000
_cell.angle_alpha   90.00
_cell.angle_beta   90.00
_cell.angle_gamma   90.00
#
_symmetry.space_group_name_H-M   'P 1'
#
loop_
_entity.id
_entity.type
_entity.pdbx_description
1 polymer ?
#
loop_
_entity_poly.entity_id
_entity_poly.type
_entity_poly.pdbx_seq_one_letter_code
_entity_poly.pdbx_strand_id
1 'polypeptide(L)'
;RLIIKPKIGAWGLNWQHCARVAFVGVTDSYESYYQAVRRCWRFGQKRPVDVHLFASEAEGAVARNMDRKGKAADSMAEDMREFVAQSVKTRGAILRSVNEYKPQNSMAIPSWLVNS
;
A
#
# COMPACT_ATOMS: atom_id res chain seq x y z
N ARG A 1 -18.33 6.61 -18.92
CA ARG A 1 -18.19 5.15 -18.74
C ARG A 1 -16.98 4.69 -19.52
N LEU A 2 -16.18 3.81 -18.96
CA LEU A 2 -14.95 3.27 -19.58
C LEU A 2 -14.97 1.74 -19.46
N ILE A 3 -14.68 1.06 -20.56
CA ILE A 3 -14.49 -0.39 -20.59
C ILE A 3 -13.02 -0.63 -20.97
N ILE A 4 -12.30 -1.39 -20.16
CA ILE A 4 -10.86 -1.60 -20.35
C ILE A 4 -10.44 -2.99 -19.91
N LYS A 5 -9.44 -3.54 -20.57
CA LYS A 5 -8.83 -4.81 -20.14
C LYS A 5 -7.93 -4.56 -18.93
N PRO A 6 -7.97 -5.40 -17.87
CA PRO A 6 -7.14 -5.23 -16.67
C PRO A 6 -5.65 -5.08 -16.97
N LYS A 7 -5.11 -5.84 -17.93
CA LYS A 7 -3.71 -5.75 -18.36
C LYS A 7 -3.29 -4.36 -18.86
N ILE A 8 -4.22 -3.60 -19.45
CA ILE A 8 -3.96 -2.25 -19.96
C ILE A 8 -4.22 -1.20 -18.88
N GLY A 9 -5.33 -1.35 -18.15
CA GLY A 9 -5.78 -0.37 -17.16
C GLY A 9 -5.12 -0.45 -15.81
N ALA A 10 -4.45 -1.55 -15.49
CA ALA A 10 -3.77 -1.72 -14.21
C ALA A 10 -2.48 -0.89 -14.07
N TRP A 11 -1.91 -0.38 -15.15
CA TRP A 11 -0.63 0.34 -15.15
C TRP A 11 -0.82 1.84 -15.47
N GLY A 12 -0.33 2.69 -14.59
CA GLY A 12 -0.13 4.13 -14.84
C GLY A 12 -1.37 5.03 -14.79
N LEU A 13 -2.59 4.50 -14.84
CA LEU A 13 -3.81 5.31 -14.86
C LEU A 13 -4.30 5.66 -13.45
N ASN A 14 -4.91 6.83 -13.31
CA ASN A 14 -5.50 7.32 -12.06
C ASN A 14 -7.01 7.53 -12.25
N TRP A 15 -7.84 6.81 -11.49
CA TRP A 15 -9.30 6.87 -11.57
C TRP A 15 -9.95 7.24 -10.23
N GLN A 16 -9.35 8.16 -9.50
CA GLN A 16 -9.86 8.65 -8.22
C GLN A 16 -11.31 9.18 -8.27
N HIS A 17 -11.75 9.67 -9.42
CA HIS A 17 -13.12 10.15 -9.61
C HIS A 17 -14.13 9.02 -9.80
N CYS A 18 -13.68 7.79 -10.02
CA CYS A 18 -14.53 6.61 -10.19
C CYS A 18 -14.79 5.95 -8.83
N ALA A 19 -16.06 5.81 -8.48
CA ALA A 19 -16.51 5.17 -7.24
C ALA A 19 -17.22 3.84 -7.49
N ARG A 20 -17.36 3.37 -8.75
CA ARG A 20 -17.97 2.09 -9.08
C ARG A 20 -17.15 1.38 -10.12
N VAL A 21 -16.77 0.15 -9.82
CA VAL A 21 -15.97 -0.72 -10.69
C VAL A 21 -16.71 -2.04 -10.87
N ALA A 22 -16.76 -2.53 -12.10
CA ALA A 22 -17.31 -3.84 -12.40
C ALA A 22 -16.27 -4.69 -13.13
N PHE A 23 -16.02 -5.88 -12.62
CA PHE A 23 -15.19 -6.87 -13.26
C PHE A 23 -16.08 -7.94 -13.89
N VAL A 24 -15.91 -8.20 -15.17
CA VAL A 24 -16.61 -9.25 -15.91
C VAL A 24 -15.63 -10.37 -16.16
N GLY A 25 -15.89 -11.50 -15.54
CA GLY A 25 -14.97 -12.64 -15.48
C GLY A 25 -13.92 -12.49 -14.36
N VAL A 26 -13.46 -13.62 -13.86
CA VAL A 26 -12.48 -13.69 -12.77
C VAL A 26 -11.17 -14.25 -13.33
N THR A 27 -10.08 -13.52 -13.14
CA THR A 27 -8.73 -14.05 -13.38
C THR A 27 -8.16 -14.60 -12.09
N ASP A 28 -7.34 -15.66 -12.14
CA ASP A 28 -6.70 -16.24 -10.94
C ASP A 28 -5.61 -15.34 -10.33
N SER A 29 -5.37 -14.18 -10.92
CA SER A 29 -4.41 -13.19 -10.44
C SER A 29 -5.06 -12.20 -9.48
N TYR A 30 -4.99 -12.49 -8.18
CA TYR A 30 -5.41 -11.57 -7.12
C TYR A 30 -4.67 -10.21 -7.22
N GLU A 31 -3.39 -10.22 -7.55
CA GLU A 31 -2.59 -9.01 -7.69
C GLU A 31 -3.16 -8.09 -8.78
N SER A 32 -3.48 -8.62 -9.96
CA SER A 32 -4.06 -7.82 -11.05
C SER A 32 -5.40 -7.20 -10.67
N TYR A 33 -6.25 -7.95 -9.96
CA TYR A 33 -7.50 -7.48 -9.41
C TYR A 33 -7.28 -6.36 -8.39
N TYR A 34 -6.43 -6.61 -7.40
CA TYR A 34 -6.10 -5.64 -6.35
C TYR A 34 -5.52 -4.34 -6.91
N GLN A 35 -4.59 -4.43 -7.85
CA GLN A 35 -4.01 -3.27 -8.51
C GLN A 35 -5.07 -2.45 -9.28
N ALA A 36 -6.01 -3.11 -9.94
CA ALA A 36 -7.09 -2.43 -10.65
C ALA A 36 -8.03 -1.68 -9.68
N VAL A 37 -8.40 -2.30 -8.56
CA VAL A 37 -9.21 -1.64 -7.50
C VAL A 37 -8.47 -0.43 -6.91
N ARG A 38 -7.17 -0.55 -6.64
CA ARG A 38 -6.34 0.53 -6.09
C ARG A 38 -6.22 1.75 -7.01
N ARG A 39 -6.55 1.65 -8.29
CA ARG A 39 -6.63 2.80 -9.20
C ARG A 39 -7.82 3.72 -8.90
N CYS A 40 -8.90 3.16 -8.38
CA CYS A 40 -10.09 3.90 -7.94
C CYS A 40 -10.03 4.21 -6.44
N TRP A 41 -9.63 3.24 -5.63
CA TRP A 41 -9.47 3.37 -4.19
C TRP A 41 -8.06 3.86 -3.86
N ARG A 42 -7.84 5.15 -3.93
CA ARG A 42 -6.56 5.80 -3.73
C ARG A 42 -6.71 7.01 -2.80
N PHE A 43 -5.58 7.46 -2.24
CA PHE A 43 -5.54 8.70 -1.45
C PHE A 43 -6.20 9.86 -2.21
N GLY A 44 -7.12 10.56 -1.54
CA GLY A 44 -7.94 11.62 -2.13
C GLY A 44 -9.32 11.17 -2.66
N GLN A 45 -9.63 9.86 -2.65
CA GLN A 45 -10.99 9.38 -2.91
C GLN A 45 -11.89 9.71 -1.71
N LYS A 46 -12.93 10.48 -1.94
CA LYS A 46 -13.88 10.95 -0.90
C LYS A 46 -15.11 10.04 -0.75
N ARG A 47 -15.33 9.13 -1.69
CA ARG A 47 -16.50 8.25 -1.74
C ARG A 47 -16.07 6.80 -1.52
N PRO A 48 -16.92 5.96 -0.93
CA PRO A 48 -16.70 4.52 -0.93
C PRO A 48 -16.62 4.01 -2.38
N VAL A 49 -15.75 3.06 -2.62
CA VAL A 49 -15.59 2.42 -3.94
C VAL A 49 -16.33 1.09 -3.92
N ASP A 50 -17.41 1.01 -4.69
CA ASP A 50 -18.19 -0.20 -4.85
C ASP A 50 -17.54 -1.05 -5.95
N VAL A 51 -17.21 -2.30 -5.62
CA VAL A 51 -16.60 -3.25 -6.55
C VAL A 51 -17.58 -4.40 -6.80
N HIS A 52 -18.02 -4.53 -8.04
CA HIS A 52 -18.90 -5.61 -8.48
C HIS A 52 -18.10 -6.65 -9.25
N LEU A 53 -18.21 -7.89 -8.86
CA LEU A 53 -17.56 -9.00 -9.52
C LEU A 53 -18.63 -9.92 -10.16
N PHE A 54 -18.62 -10.02 -11.47
CA PHE A 54 -19.49 -10.91 -12.23
C PHE A 54 -18.69 -12.14 -12.65
N ALA A 55 -19.01 -13.27 -12.05
CA ALA A 55 -18.40 -14.55 -12.35
C ALA A 55 -19.45 -15.55 -12.84
N SER A 56 -19.09 -16.40 -13.78
CA SER A 56 -19.93 -17.53 -14.19
C SER A 56 -19.85 -18.67 -13.15
N GLU A 57 -20.79 -19.61 -13.18
CA GLU A 57 -20.76 -20.79 -12.30
C GLU A 57 -19.47 -21.62 -12.49
N ALA A 58 -18.96 -21.70 -13.72
CA ALA A 58 -17.70 -22.37 -14.02
C ALA A 58 -16.49 -21.70 -13.36
N GLU A 59 -16.56 -20.41 -13.07
CA GLU A 59 -15.49 -19.62 -12.42
C GLU A 59 -15.59 -19.62 -10.89
N GLY A 60 -16.54 -20.33 -10.31
CA GLY A 60 -16.76 -20.35 -8.85
C GLY A 60 -15.54 -20.83 -8.05
N ALA A 61 -14.74 -21.74 -8.61
CA ALA A 61 -13.49 -22.18 -7.99
C ALA A 61 -12.43 -21.07 -7.97
N VAL A 62 -12.34 -20.30 -9.05
CA VAL A 62 -11.42 -19.16 -9.17
C VAL A 62 -11.84 -18.05 -8.22
N ALA A 63 -13.13 -17.76 -8.10
CA ALA A 63 -13.66 -16.76 -7.16
C ALA A 63 -13.32 -17.12 -5.70
N ARG A 64 -13.50 -18.38 -5.29
CA ARG A 64 -13.10 -18.86 -3.95
C ARG A 64 -11.59 -18.75 -3.73
N ASN A 65 -10.77 -19.04 -4.72
CA ASN A 65 -9.33 -18.91 -4.64
C ASN A 65 -8.90 -17.44 -4.48
N MET A 66 -9.58 -16.52 -5.17
CA MET A 66 -9.38 -15.08 -5.02
C MET A 66 -9.70 -14.60 -3.61
N ASP A 67 -10.84 -15.02 -3.03
CA ASP A 67 -11.20 -14.69 -1.64
C ASP A 67 -10.16 -15.21 -0.64
N ARG A 68 -9.71 -16.46 -0.82
CA ARG A 68 -8.64 -17.05 0.01
C ARG A 68 -7.34 -16.24 -0.08
N LYS A 69 -6.92 -15.86 -1.30
CA LYS A 69 -5.72 -15.04 -1.52
C LYS A 69 -5.87 -13.65 -0.87
N GLY A 70 -7.06 -13.06 -0.94
CA GLY A 70 -7.36 -11.79 -0.30
C GLY A 70 -7.19 -11.85 1.22
N LYS A 71 -7.81 -12.85 1.86
CA LYS A 71 -7.69 -13.07 3.31
C LYS A 71 -6.24 -13.33 3.75
N ALA A 72 -5.48 -14.10 2.97
CA ALA A 72 -4.08 -14.34 3.25
C ALA A 72 -3.22 -13.07 3.13
N ALA A 73 -3.51 -12.21 2.15
CA ALA A 73 -2.83 -10.93 2.00
C ALA A 73 -3.14 -9.97 3.16
N ASP A 74 -4.39 -9.92 3.62
CA ASP A 74 -4.81 -9.09 4.76
C ASP A 74 -4.15 -9.55 6.06
N SER A 75 -4.11 -10.87 6.32
CA SER A 75 -3.42 -11.45 7.47
C SER A 75 -1.92 -11.13 7.45
N MET A 76 -1.26 -11.33 6.30
CA MET A 76 0.16 -11.01 6.16
C MET A 76 0.44 -9.51 6.38
N ALA A 77 -0.45 -8.64 5.92
CA ALA A 77 -0.31 -7.20 6.13
C ALA A 77 -0.43 -6.83 7.62
N GLU A 78 -1.31 -7.50 8.37
CA GLU A 78 -1.46 -7.28 9.83
C GLU A 78 -0.23 -7.76 10.59
N ASP A 79 0.25 -8.98 10.31
CA ASP A 79 1.47 -9.54 10.90
C ASP A 79 2.68 -8.64 10.64
N MET A 80 2.78 -8.10 9.42
CA MET A 80 3.85 -7.16 9.05
C MET A 80 3.76 -5.85 9.85
N ARG A 81 2.56 -5.30 10.05
CA ARG A 81 2.37 -4.08 10.85
C ARG A 81 2.80 -4.32 12.29
N GLU A 82 2.41 -5.45 12.87
CA GLU A 82 2.78 -5.81 14.23
C GLU A 82 4.30 -5.97 14.39
N PHE A 83 4.93 -6.69 13.45
CA PHE A 83 6.38 -6.86 13.43
C PHE A 83 7.13 -5.52 13.32
N VAL A 84 6.70 -4.64 12.43
CA VAL A 84 7.30 -3.30 12.29
C VAL A 84 7.11 -2.49 13.55
N ALA A 85 5.91 -2.52 14.17
CA ALA A 85 5.64 -1.78 15.41
C ALA A 85 6.55 -2.26 16.56
N GLN A 86 6.77 -3.58 16.68
CA GLN A 86 7.70 -4.14 17.67
C GLN A 86 9.15 -3.73 17.38
N SER A 87 9.57 -3.81 16.12
CA SER A 87 10.92 -3.43 15.70
C SER A 87 11.23 -1.96 15.97
N VAL A 88 10.27 -1.07 15.73
CA VAL A 88 10.40 0.36 16.03
C VAL A 88 10.52 0.62 17.54
N LYS A 89 9.71 -0.06 18.37
CA LYS A 89 9.80 0.03 19.82
C LYS A 89 11.18 -0.40 20.33
N THR A 90 11.68 -1.54 19.84
CA THR A 90 13.00 -2.07 20.22
C THR A 90 14.12 -1.12 19.81
N ARG A 91 14.11 -0.60 18.57
CA ARG A 91 15.07 0.41 18.13
C ARG A 91 15.01 1.69 18.94
N GLY A 92 13.82 2.17 19.25
CA GLY A 92 13.64 3.36 20.10
C GLY A 92 14.21 3.18 21.50
N ALA A 93 14.10 1.98 22.07
CA ALA A 93 14.73 1.66 23.36
C ALA A 93 16.27 1.64 23.27
N ILE A 94 16.82 1.06 22.20
CA ILE A 94 18.27 1.02 21.97
C ILE A 94 18.84 2.43 21.76
N LEU A 95 18.15 3.25 20.94
CA LEU A 95 18.61 4.62 20.68
C LEU A 95 18.55 5.53 21.93
N ARG A 96 17.65 5.25 22.88
CA ARG A 96 17.62 5.94 24.17
C ARG A 96 18.76 5.54 25.11
N SER A 97 19.36 4.38 24.92
CA SER A 97 20.50 3.89 25.69
C SER A 97 21.85 4.31 25.11
N VAL A 98 21.86 4.90 23.91
CA VAL A 98 23.10 5.46 23.33
C VAL A 98 23.48 6.71 24.11
N ASN A 99 24.64 6.69 24.74
CA ASN A 99 25.19 7.79 25.51
C ASN A 99 25.14 9.11 24.72
N GLU A 100 24.83 10.17 25.44
CA GLU A 100 24.85 11.54 24.93
C GLU A 100 26.14 11.80 24.15
N TYR A 101 26.02 12.15 22.87
CA TYR A 101 27.19 12.46 22.05
C TYR A 101 27.95 13.65 22.67
N LYS A 102 29.14 13.42 23.19
CA LYS A 102 30.06 14.46 23.64
C LYS A 102 31.06 14.75 22.53
N PRO A 103 30.98 15.87 21.84
CA PRO A 103 31.92 16.19 20.78
C PRO A 103 33.33 16.31 21.36
N GLN A 104 34.27 15.56 20.80
CA GLN A 104 35.69 15.61 21.22
C GLN A 104 36.34 16.93 20.79
N ASN A 105 35.84 17.59 19.76
CA ASN A 105 36.30 18.87 19.29
C ASN A 105 35.14 19.86 19.27
N SER A 106 35.31 21.04 19.83
CA SER A 106 34.36 22.13 19.71
C SER A 106 34.32 22.63 18.26
N MET A 107 33.14 22.79 17.71
CA MET A 107 32.96 23.37 16.38
C MET A 107 33.35 24.84 16.40
N ALA A 108 34.45 25.23 15.76
CA ALA A 108 34.81 26.62 15.57
C ALA A 108 34.08 27.18 14.35
N ILE A 109 33.33 28.26 14.54
CA ILE A 109 32.67 28.93 13.40
C ILE A 109 33.77 29.66 12.63
N PRO A 110 33.92 29.43 11.31
CA PRO A 110 34.91 30.13 10.51
C PRO A 110 34.72 31.63 10.55
N SER A 111 35.81 32.38 10.61
CA SER A 111 35.79 33.84 10.73
C SER A 111 35.03 34.58 9.60
N TRP A 112 34.94 33.95 8.42
CA TRP A 112 34.17 34.49 7.29
C TRP A 112 32.64 34.40 7.47
N LEU A 113 32.17 33.58 8.39
CA LEU A 113 30.73 33.44 8.70
C LEU A 113 30.27 34.37 9.83
N VAL A 114 31.19 34.93 10.60
CA VAL A 114 30.89 35.79 11.74
C VAL A 114 30.76 37.26 11.32
N ASN A 115 31.28 37.63 10.15
CA ASN A 115 31.33 39.01 9.64
C ASN A 115 30.41 39.23 8.41
N SER A 116 29.19 38.66 8.44
CA SER A 116 28.16 38.98 7.44
C SER A 116 27.01 39.72 8.06
#